data_d643327d04f2e2651ae3cdc292ced85e
#
_entry.id   d643327d04f2e2651ae3cdc292ced85e
#
_cell.length_a   1.000
_cell.length_b   1.000
_cell.length_c   1.000
_cell.angle_alpha   90.00
_cell.angle_beta   90.00
_cell.angle_gamma   90.00
#
_symmetry.space_group_name_H-M   'P 1'
#
loop_
_entity.id
_entity.type
_entity.pdbx_description
1 polymer ?
#
loop_
_entity_poly.entity_id
_entity_poly.type
_entity_poly.pdbx_seq_one_letter_code
_entity_poly.pdbx_strand_id
1 'polypeptide(L)'
;MSDYKMNTKCVQSGYRPGNGEPRQIPIVQSTTFKYDTSEDMGKLFDLEASGYFYTRLQNPTNDYVAAKIADMEGGTAAMLTSSGQAANFFALFNICQAGDHIVSSSSTWAVPKVSTITESGLETPMA
;
A
#
# COMPACT_ATOMS: atom_id res chain seq x y z
N MET A 1 -11.67 -1.18 -14.23
CA MET A 1 -10.44 -0.58 -14.81
C MET A 1 -10.87 0.47 -15.82
N SER A 2 -10.18 1.61 -15.86
CA SER A 2 -10.49 2.64 -16.86
C SER A 2 -9.91 2.22 -18.21
N ASP A 3 -10.69 2.43 -19.27
CA ASP A 3 -10.31 2.09 -20.67
C ASP A 3 -9.36 3.16 -21.27
N TYR A 4 -8.70 3.91 -20.38
CA TYR A 4 -7.81 5.00 -20.76
C TYR A 4 -6.44 4.49 -21.22
N LYS A 5 -5.86 5.18 -22.21
CA LYS A 5 -4.45 5.00 -22.59
C LYS A 5 -3.53 5.41 -21.45
N MET A 6 -2.31 4.87 -21.40
CA MET A 6 -1.33 5.10 -20.33
C MET A 6 -1.14 6.58 -20.00
N ASN A 7 -0.96 7.44 -21.00
CA ASN A 7 -0.78 8.89 -20.77
C ASN A 7 -1.98 9.53 -20.06
N THR A 8 -3.20 9.07 -20.34
CA THR A 8 -4.41 9.56 -19.67
C THR A 8 -4.49 9.01 -18.25
N LYS A 9 -4.11 7.74 -18.02
CA LYS A 9 -4.04 7.16 -16.69
C LYS A 9 -3.08 7.90 -15.78
N CYS A 10 -1.90 8.26 -16.27
CA CYS A 10 -0.92 9.05 -15.51
C CYS A 10 -1.50 10.37 -14.95
N VAL A 11 -2.45 10.96 -15.65
CA VAL A 11 -3.06 12.23 -15.23
C VAL A 11 -4.38 12.04 -14.50
N GLN A 12 -5.25 11.16 -14.98
CA GLN A 12 -6.66 11.08 -14.56
C GLN A 12 -6.98 9.97 -13.56
N SER A 13 -6.14 8.93 -13.45
CA SER A 13 -6.44 7.79 -12.58
C SER A 13 -6.19 8.06 -11.10
N GLY A 14 -6.82 7.25 -10.26
CA GLY A 14 -6.64 7.23 -8.81
C GLY A 14 -7.51 8.20 -8.03
N TYR A 15 -7.94 9.31 -8.62
CA TYR A 15 -8.79 10.29 -7.95
C TYR A 15 -9.91 10.75 -8.87
N ARG A 16 -11.11 10.79 -8.34
CA ARG A 16 -12.29 11.35 -9.01
C ARG A 16 -12.94 12.37 -8.09
N PRO A 17 -12.76 13.67 -8.38
CA PRO A 17 -13.34 14.71 -7.54
C PRO A 17 -14.86 14.69 -7.64
N GLY A 18 -15.52 14.88 -6.51
CA GLY A 18 -16.94 15.13 -6.43
C GLY A 18 -17.31 16.58 -6.76
N ASN A 19 -18.59 16.91 -6.58
CA ASN A 19 -19.06 18.28 -6.81
C ASN A 19 -18.48 19.24 -5.76
N GLY A 20 -17.74 20.25 -6.22
CA GLY A 20 -17.08 21.25 -5.36
C GLY A 20 -15.74 20.80 -4.78
N GLU A 21 -15.25 19.61 -5.12
CA GLU A 21 -13.95 19.14 -4.67
C GLU A 21 -12.81 19.61 -5.58
N PRO A 22 -11.57 19.66 -5.05
CA PRO A 22 -10.38 20.00 -5.84
C PRO A 22 -10.18 19.03 -7.01
N ARG A 23 -9.74 19.54 -8.15
CA ARG A 23 -9.41 18.70 -9.32
C ARG A 23 -8.13 17.88 -9.12
N GLN A 24 -7.21 18.39 -8.31
CA GLN A 24 -5.96 17.72 -7.98
C GLN A 24 -6.12 16.91 -6.69
N ILE A 25 -5.36 15.83 -6.56
CA ILE A 25 -5.31 15.03 -5.35
C ILE A 25 -4.90 15.93 -4.17
N PRO A 26 -5.74 16.10 -3.15
CA PRO A 26 -5.38 16.86 -1.96
C PRO A 26 -4.24 16.20 -1.20
N ILE A 27 -3.33 17.01 -0.66
CA ILE A 27 -2.30 16.52 0.26
C ILE A 27 -2.84 16.62 1.69
N VAL A 28 -3.15 15.47 2.28
CA VAL A 28 -3.68 15.36 3.65
C VAL A 28 -2.54 15.10 4.60
N GLN A 29 -2.11 16.14 5.33
CA GLN A 29 -1.00 16.09 6.30
C GLN A 29 -1.49 15.88 7.74
N SER A 30 -2.57 15.14 7.93
CA SER A 30 -3.09 14.85 9.25
C SER A 30 -2.65 13.47 9.74
N THR A 31 -2.27 13.36 11.00
CA THR A 31 -1.98 12.07 11.64
C THR A 31 -3.28 11.38 12.06
N THR A 32 -4.25 12.16 12.57
CA THR A 32 -5.53 11.66 13.07
C THR A 32 -6.69 12.41 12.41
N PHE A 33 -7.86 11.81 12.45
CA PHE A 33 -9.08 12.35 11.87
C PHE A 33 -10.15 12.50 12.95
N LYS A 34 -10.95 13.58 12.88
CA LYS A 34 -12.00 13.87 13.85
C LYS A 34 -13.28 13.17 13.47
N TYR A 35 -13.93 12.57 14.45
CA TYR A 35 -15.30 12.08 14.40
C TYR A 35 -16.15 12.80 15.45
N ASP A 36 -17.44 12.94 15.21
CA ASP A 36 -18.33 13.67 16.11
C ASP A 36 -18.70 12.83 17.33
N THR A 37 -18.72 11.50 17.18
CA THR A 37 -19.02 10.58 18.27
C THR A 37 -17.98 9.47 18.40
N SER A 38 -17.82 8.91 19.59
CA SER A 38 -17.00 7.72 19.82
C SER A 38 -17.60 6.48 19.18
N GLU A 39 -18.92 6.45 19.01
CA GLU A 39 -19.62 5.35 18.33
C GLU A 39 -19.27 5.29 16.84
N ASP A 40 -19.23 6.43 16.14
CA ASP A 40 -18.82 6.50 14.75
C ASP A 40 -17.39 6.01 14.56
N MET A 41 -16.50 6.37 15.48
CA MET A 41 -15.12 5.88 15.46
C MET A 41 -15.06 4.37 15.78
N GLY A 42 -15.87 3.87 16.70
CA GLY A 42 -15.97 2.44 17.04
C GLY A 42 -16.28 1.58 15.82
N LYS A 43 -17.24 2.01 15.01
CA LYS A 43 -17.61 1.31 13.76
C LYS A 43 -16.48 1.15 12.76
N LEU A 44 -15.48 2.05 12.77
CA LEU A 44 -14.28 1.91 11.94
C LEU A 44 -13.37 0.80 12.44
N PHE A 45 -13.23 0.67 13.77
CA PHE A 45 -12.44 -0.40 14.37
C PHE A 45 -13.11 -1.77 14.20
N ASP A 46 -14.43 -1.80 14.23
CA ASP A 46 -15.23 -3.01 14.01
C ASP A 46 -15.40 -3.35 12.51
N LEU A 47 -14.80 -2.55 11.62
CA LEU A 47 -14.90 -2.68 10.15
C LEU A 47 -16.34 -2.60 9.61
N GLU A 48 -17.25 -2.00 10.36
CA GLU A 48 -18.64 -1.78 9.96
C GLU A 48 -18.82 -0.51 9.11
N ALA A 49 -17.86 0.42 9.20
CA ALA A 49 -17.84 1.64 8.41
C ALA A 49 -16.49 1.83 7.74
N SER A 50 -16.49 2.55 6.61
CA SER A 50 -15.26 2.97 5.92
C SER A 50 -14.90 4.39 6.31
N GLY A 51 -13.61 4.67 6.53
CA GLY A 51 -13.13 6.01 6.86
C GLY A 51 -11.69 6.00 7.30
N TYR A 52 -11.15 7.20 7.47
CA TYR A 52 -9.77 7.41 7.92
C TYR A 52 -9.77 7.80 9.40
N PHE A 53 -8.96 7.17 10.22
CA PHE A 53 -8.81 7.54 11.62
C PHE A 53 -7.36 7.78 12.04
N TYR A 54 -6.41 7.11 11.38
CA TYR A 54 -4.99 7.27 11.67
C TYR A 54 -4.12 7.03 10.43
N THR A 55 -3.27 7.98 10.09
CA THR A 55 -2.47 7.98 8.84
C THR A 55 -1.51 6.79 8.71
N ARG A 56 -1.02 6.22 9.81
CA ARG A 56 -0.18 5.01 9.74
C ARG A 56 -0.92 3.83 9.11
N LEU A 57 -2.24 3.76 9.26
CA LEU A 57 -3.07 2.70 8.70
C LEU A 57 -3.57 3.10 7.31
N GLN A 58 -4.16 4.29 7.19
CA GLN A 58 -4.71 4.78 5.95
C GLN A 58 -4.66 6.30 5.88
N ASN A 59 -4.40 6.83 4.68
CA ASN A 59 -4.44 8.26 4.40
C ASN A 59 -5.00 8.48 2.99
N PRO A 60 -5.93 9.44 2.79
CA PRO A 60 -6.51 9.69 1.47
C PRO A 60 -5.49 9.91 0.37
N THR A 61 -4.42 10.66 0.66
CA THR A 61 -3.36 10.93 -0.34
C THR A 61 -2.67 9.64 -0.77
N ASN A 62 -2.32 8.78 0.18
CA ASN A 62 -1.67 7.49 -0.11
C ASN A 62 -2.59 6.59 -0.92
N ASP A 63 -3.87 6.53 -0.57
CA ASP A 63 -4.85 5.69 -1.24
C ASP A 63 -5.08 6.12 -2.69
N TYR A 64 -5.16 7.42 -2.95
CA TYR A 64 -5.29 7.94 -4.32
C TYR A 64 -4.05 7.64 -5.17
N VAL A 65 -2.85 7.77 -4.61
CA VAL A 65 -1.61 7.43 -5.30
C VAL A 65 -1.52 5.93 -5.55
N ALA A 66 -1.84 5.11 -4.55
CA ALA A 66 -1.88 3.65 -4.68
C ALA A 66 -2.87 3.20 -5.77
N ALA A 67 -4.09 3.75 -5.76
CA ALA A 67 -5.10 3.47 -6.78
C ALA A 67 -4.64 3.87 -8.20
N LYS A 68 -3.92 4.99 -8.33
CA LYS A 68 -3.32 5.41 -9.60
C LYS A 68 -2.29 4.40 -10.10
N ILE A 69 -1.37 3.98 -9.24
CA ILE A 69 -0.33 2.99 -9.59
C ILE A 69 -0.99 1.66 -9.98
N ALA A 70 -1.96 1.19 -9.20
CA ALA A 70 -2.69 -0.04 -9.52
C ALA A 70 -3.35 0.02 -10.90
N ASP A 71 -4.01 1.13 -11.26
CA ASP A 71 -4.64 1.27 -12.58
C ASP A 71 -3.61 1.36 -13.71
N MET A 72 -2.47 2.01 -13.51
CA MET A 72 -1.38 2.09 -14.49
C MET A 72 -0.75 0.73 -14.75
N GLU A 73 -0.51 -0.05 -13.71
CA GLU A 73 0.09 -1.39 -13.80
C GLU A 73 -0.93 -2.50 -14.13
N GLY A 74 -2.22 -2.18 -14.20
CA GLY A 74 -3.28 -3.16 -14.42
C GLY A 74 -3.51 -4.10 -13.23
N GLY A 75 -3.03 -3.72 -12.04
CA GLY A 75 -3.19 -4.47 -10.80
C GLY A 75 -4.56 -4.26 -10.15
N THR A 76 -4.92 -5.17 -9.24
CA THR A 76 -6.16 -5.07 -8.45
C THR A 76 -6.06 -3.97 -7.40
N ALA A 77 -4.91 -3.86 -6.74
CA ALA A 77 -4.62 -2.87 -5.71
C ALA A 77 -3.11 -2.61 -5.65
N ALA A 78 -2.73 -1.54 -4.97
CA ALA A 78 -1.33 -1.24 -4.62
C ALA A 78 -1.25 -0.75 -3.18
N MET A 79 -0.09 -0.92 -2.57
CA MET A 79 0.24 -0.41 -1.25
C MET A 79 1.52 0.41 -1.33
N LEU A 80 1.51 1.59 -0.72
CA LEU A 80 2.70 2.41 -0.61
C LEU A 80 3.49 2.03 0.64
N THR A 81 4.81 1.99 0.50
CA THR A 81 5.74 1.71 1.60
C THR A 81 6.76 2.83 1.73
N SER A 82 7.42 2.92 2.89
CA SER A 82 8.43 3.95 3.16
C SER A 82 9.77 3.73 2.44
N SER A 83 9.98 2.55 1.85
CA SER A 83 11.21 2.22 1.11
C SER A 83 11.00 1.08 0.13
N GLY A 84 11.85 0.98 -0.90
CA GLY A 84 11.86 -0.15 -1.82
C GLY A 84 12.17 -1.48 -1.13
N GLN A 85 13.00 -1.48 -0.10
CA GLN A 85 13.26 -2.68 0.70
C GLN A 85 12.01 -3.17 1.45
N ALA A 86 11.22 -2.24 2.00
CA ALA A 86 9.94 -2.59 2.61
C ALA A 86 8.97 -3.17 1.58
N ALA A 87 8.93 -2.61 0.36
CA ALA A 87 8.10 -3.13 -0.72
C ALA A 87 8.47 -4.57 -1.08
N ASN A 88 9.76 -4.84 -1.27
CA ASN A 88 10.27 -6.19 -1.55
C ASN A 88 9.96 -7.16 -0.40
N PHE A 89 10.19 -6.72 0.84
CA PHE A 89 9.90 -7.53 2.02
C PHE A 89 8.42 -7.92 2.08
N PHE A 90 7.52 -6.96 1.98
CA PHE A 90 6.08 -7.23 2.06
C PHE A 90 5.57 -8.07 0.88
N ALA A 91 6.13 -7.91 -0.32
CA ALA A 91 5.78 -8.75 -1.46
C ALA A 91 6.10 -10.22 -1.19
N LEU A 92 7.29 -10.50 -0.66
CA LEU A 92 7.71 -11.87 -0.31
C LEU A 92 6.95 -12.41 0.90
N PHE A 93 6.83 -11.61 1.96
CA PHE A 93 6.19 -12.01 3.21
C PHE A 93 4.69 -12.29 3.05
N ASN A 94 4.05 -11.67 2.06
CA ASN A 94 2.63 -11.91 1.77
C ASN A 94 2.36 -13.30 1.16
N ILE A 95 3.36 -13.89 0.48
CA ILE A 95 3.19 -15.16 -0.26
C ILE A 95 3.98 -16.32 0.34
N CYS A 96 4.97 -16.04 1.19
CA CYS A 96 5.84 -17.04 1.80
C CYS A 96 5.58 -17.14 3.31
N GLN A 97 5.63 -18.36 3.83
CA GLN A 97 5.48 -18.66 5.24
C GLN A 97 6.75 -19.32 5.80
N ALA A 98 6.82 -19.48 7.13
CA ALA A 98 7.91 -20.19 7.77
C ALA A 98 8.04 -21.62 7.21
N GLY A 99 9.23 -21.97 6.75
CA GLY A 99 9.52 -23.25 6.09
C GLY A 99 9.48 -23.22 4.56
N ASP A 100 8.98 -22.18 3.94
CA ASP A 100 9.00 -22.02 2.49
C ASP A 100 10.40 -21.68 1.97
N HIS A 101 10.65 -22.03 0.70
CA HIS A 101 11.93 -21.78 0.04
C HIS A 101 11.80 -20.68 -1.01
N ILE A 102 12.79 -19.78 -1.03
CA ILE A 102 12.91 -18.72 -2.03
C ILE A 102 14.14 -18.99 -2.88
N VAL A 103 13.96 -19.02 -4.20
CA VAL A 103 15.06 -19.12 -5.17
C VAL A 103 15.26 -17.76 -5.82
N SER A 104 16.46 -17.22 -5.73
CA SER A 104 16.80 -15.93 -6.35
C SER A 104 18.19 -15.98 -6.99
N SER A 105 18.45 -15.02 -7.91
CA SER A 105 19.79 -14.84 -8.48
C SER A 105 20.75 -14.29 -7.43
N SER A 106 22.00 -14.77 -7.44
CA SER A 106 23.07 -14.21 -6.60
C SER A 106 23.43 -12.75 -6.93
N SER A 107 23.08 -12.28 -8.12
CA SER A 107 23.28 -10.90 -8.58
C SER A 107 22.07 -10.00 -8.34
N THR A 108 21.04 -10.47 -7.64
CA THR A 108 19.87 -9.65 -7.31
C THR A 108 20.29 -8.49 -6.41
N TRP A 109 20.11 -7.26 -6.90
CA TRP A 109 20.37 -6.05 -6.14
C TRP A 109 19.13 -5.67 -5.35
N ALA A 110 19.31 -5.18 -4.13
CA ALA A 110 18.25 -4.67 -3.26
C ALA A 110 17.22 -5.68 -2.71
N VAL A 111 17.33 -6.97 -3.00
CA VAL A 111 16.57 -7.99 -2.26
C VAL A 111 17.48 -8.57 -1.18
N PRO A 112 17.06 -8.66 0.08
CA PRO A 112 17.81 -9.40 1.10
C PRO A 112 18.10 -10.80 0.56
N LYS A 113 19.34 -11.24 0.64
CA LYS A 113 19.69 -12.64 0.33
C LYS A 113 19.14 -13.50 1.45
N VAL A 114 17.88 -13.87 1.35
CA VAL A 114 17.20 -14.68 2.34
C VAL A 114 17.21 -16.11 1.84
N SER A 115 17.82 -16.99 2.58
CA SER A 115 17.80 -18.41 2.27
C SER A 115 16.65 -19.16 2.92
N THR A 116 16.09 -18.63 4.01
CA THR A 116 15.02 -19.30 4.75
C THR A 116 14.19 -18.30 5.53
N ILE A 117 12.88 -18.47 5.51
CA ILE A 117 11.97 -17.80 6.43
C ILE A 117 11.75 -18.72 7.61
N THR A 118 12.10 -18.28 8.82
CA THR A 118 11.88 -19.02 10.05
C THR A 118 10.70 -18.44 10.82
N GLU A 119 10.22 -19.15 11.82
CA GLU A 119 9.16 -18.65 12.73
C GLU A 119 9.57 -17.38 13.48
N SER A 120 10.86 -17.11 13.62
CA SER A 120 11.42 -15.90 14.24
C SER A 120 11.61 -14.73 13.25
N GLY A 121 11.37 -14.95 11.94
CA GLY A 121 11.56 -13.97 10.87
C GLY A 121 12.58 -14.40 9.81
N LEU A 122 13.05 -13.43 9.06
CA LEU A 122 14.03 -13.62 7.99
C LEU A 122 15.45 -13.75 8.55
N GLU A 123 16.06 -14.92 8.40
CA GLU A 123 17.48 -15.11 8.69
C GLU A 123 18.30 -15.01 7.41
N THR A 124 19.29 -14.12 7.39
CA THR A 124 20.33 -14.12 6.37
C THR A 124 21.43 -15.06 6.80
N PRO A 125 21.91 -16.00 5.97
CA PRO A 125 23.11 -16.77 6.31
C PRO A 125 24.27 -15.79 6.47
N MET A 126 24.94 -15.86 7.59
CA MET A 126 26.24 -15.20 7.74
C MET A 126 27.20 -15.85 6.76
N ALA A 127 27.82 -15.06 5.89
CA ALA A 127 28.84 -15.47 4.95
C ALA A 127 30.14 -15.85 5.68
#